data_382f7cef13a1ce7d027a13d246c6deef
#
_entry.id   382f7cef13a1ce7d027a13d246c6deef
#
_cell.length_a   1.000
_cell.length_b   1.000
_cell.length_c   1.000
_cell.angle_alpha   90.00
_cell.angle_beta   90.00
_cell.angle_gamma   90.00
#
_symmetry.space_group_name_H-M   'P 1'
#
loop_
_entity.id
_entity.type
_entity.pdbx_description
1 polymer ?
#
loop_
_entity_poly.entity_id
_entity_poly.type
_entity_poly.pdbx_seq_one_letter_code
_entity_poly.pdbx_strand_id
1 'polypeptide(L)' 'MAKDTDYRNLDDAGLVQELAEVKDGLFKLRFQNATGQLDDVSAIKKQRKQVARINTELRAREIAAAEELETTRENA' A
#
# COMPACT_ATOMS: atom_id res chain seq x y z
N MET A 1 -14.91 -11.54 -2.08
CA MET A 1 -13.65 -12.05 -1.55
C MET A 1 -12.51 -11.17 -2.01
N ALA A 2 -11.76 -10.66 -1.08
CA ALA A 2 -10.64 -9.80 -1.44
C ALA A 2 -9.58 -10.64 -2.15
N LYS A 3 -9.26 -10.27 -3.36
CA LYS A 3 -8.13 -10.88 -4.05
C LYS A 3 -6.85 -10.36 -3.43
N ASP A 4 -5.91 -11.25 -3.16
CA ASP A 4 -4.57 -10.82 -2.82
C ASP A 4 -3.97 -10.20 -4.07
N THR A 5 -4.02 -8.88 -4.14
CA THR A 5 -3.42 -8.17 -5.26
C THR A 5 -1.90 -8.34 -5.17
N ASP A 6 -1.32 -8.77 -6.28
CA ASP A 6 0.14 -8.88 -6.34
C ASP A 6 0.71 -7.51 -6.71
N TYR A 7 1.06 -6.74 -5.70
CA TYR A 7 1.57 -5.39 -5.88
C TYR A 7 2.94 -5.35 -6.54
N ARG A 8 3.65 -6.48 -6.58
CA ARG A 8 4.94 -6.56 -7.27
C ARG A 8 4.82 -6.40 -8.77
N ASN A 9 3.65 -6.68 -9.32
CA ASN A 9 3.40 -6.57 -10.76
C ASN A 9 3.02 -5.17 -11.20
N LEU A 10 2.77 -4.25 -10.26
CA LEU A 10 2.43 -2.87 -10.57
C LEU A 10 3.69 -2.03 -10.70
N ASP A 11 3.65 -1.05 -11.60
CA ASP A 11 4.71 -0.05 -11.67
C ASP A 11 4.58 0.95 -10.51
N ASP A 12 5.56 1.85 -10.38
CA ASP A 12 5.57 2.79 -9.26
C ASP A 12 4.34 3.69 -9.27
N ALA A 13 3.94 4.19 -10.44
CA ALA A 13 2.76 5.01 -10.56
C ALA A 13 1.49 4.24 -10.18
N GLY A 14 1.40 2.98 -10.60
CA GLY A 14 0.29 2.10 -10.24
C GLY A 14 0.20 1.85 -8.76
N LEU A 15 1.35 1.66 -8.08
CA LEU A 15 1.38 1.49 -6.64
C LEU A 15 0.93 2.73 -5.89
N VAL A 16 1.40 3.91 -6.32
CA VAL A 16 1.01 5.16 -5.69
C VAL A 16 -0.49 5.39 -5.84
N GLN A 17 -1.03 5.12 -7.03
CA GLN A 17 -2.46 5.25 -7.27
C GLN A 17 -3.26 4.28 -6.41
N GLU A 18 -2.83 3.03 -6.34
CA GLU A 18 -3.50 2.01 -5.53
C GLU A 18 -3.47 2.39 -4.05
N LEU A 19 -2.35 2.92 -3.58
CA LEU A 19 -2.21 3.38 -2.20
C LEU A 19 -3.21 4.50 -1.89
N ALA A 20 -3.34 5.46 -2.80
CA ALA A 20 -4.30 6.55 -2.63
C ALA A 20 -5.73 6.03 -2.55
N GLU A 21 -6.09 5.08 -3.42
CA GLU A 21 -7.43 4.50 -3.43
C GLU A 21 -7.72 3.72 -2.16
N VAL A 22 -6.76 2.92 -1.69
CA VAL A 22 -6.93 2.13 -0.48
C VAL A 22 -7.02 3.02 0.75
N LYS A 23 -6.21 4.07 0.83
CA LYS A 23 -6.28 5.04 1.93
C LYS A 23 -7.63 5.77 1.96
N ASP A 24 -8.14 6.15 0.79
CA ASP A 24 -9.45 6.78 0.69
C ASP A 24 -10.55 5.85 1.19
N GLY A 25 -10.50 4.58 0.77
CA GLY A 25 -11.43 3.56 1.25
C GLY A 25 -11.35 3.36 2.75
N LEU A 26 -10.13 3.34 3.30
CA LEU A 26 -9.94 3.21 4.74
C LEU A 26 -10.53 4.41 5.49
N PHE A 27 -10.31 5.61 4.98
CA PHE A 27 -10.88 6.83 5.57
C PHE A 27 -12.40 6.73 5.63
N LYS A 28 -13.02 6.32 4.53
CA LYS A 28 -14.48 6.17 4.46
C LYS A 28 -14.99 5.13 5.46
N LEU A 29 -14.30 4.00 5.59
CA LEU A 29 -14.66 2.97 6.55
C LEU A 29 -14.54 3.46 7.98
N ARG A 30 -13.49 4.20 8.29
CA ARG A 30 -13.31 4.77 9.63
C ARG A 30 -14.40 5.78 9.95
N PHE A 31 -14.78 6.59 8.97
CA PHE A 31 -15.86 7.55 9.13
C PHE A 31 -17.18 6.83 9.41
N GLN A 32 -17.48 5.78 8.65
CA GLN A 32 -18.69 4.99 8.87
C GLN A 32 -18.70 4.34 10.25
N ASN A 33 -17.55 3.84 10.70
CA ASN A 33 -17.44 3.24 12.02
C ASN A 33 -17.68 4.28 13.11
N ALA A 34 -17.13 5.48 12.95
CA ALA A 34 -17.30 6.56 13.92
C ALA A 34 -18.77 7.01 14.04
N THR A 35 -19.52 6.93 12.94
CA THR A 35 -20.94 7.30 12.94
C THR A 35 -21.88 6.13 13.28
N GLY A 36 -21.30 4.95 13.55
CA GLY A 36 -22.09 3.76 13.88
C GLY A 36 -22.74 3.09 12.69
N GLN A 37 -22.37 3.46 11.49
CA GLN A 37 -22.94 2.90 10.25
C GLN A 37 -22.23 1.67 9.73
N LEU A 38 -21.05 1.34 10.28
CA LEU A 38 -20.26 0.21 9.82
C LEU A 38 -20.61 -1.04 10.62
N ASP A 39 -21.13 -2.06 9.93
CA ASP A 39 -21.53 -3.31 10.57
C ASP A 39 -20.36 -4.25 10.80
N ASP A 40 -19.32 -4.18 9.98
CA ASP A 40 -18.20 -5.13 10.02
C ASP A 40 -16.87 -4.39 10.11
N VAL A 41 -16.31 -4.35 11.33
CA VAL A 41 -15.02 -3.71 11.57
C VAL A 41 -13.85 -4.46 10.94
N SER A 42 -14.06 -5.72 10.51
CA SER A 42 -12.98 -6.46 9.86
C SER A 42 -12.59 -5.84 8.52
N ALA A 43 -13.49 -5.08 7.88
CA ALA A 43 -13.18 -4.36 6.65
C ALA A 43 -12.06 -3.35 6.87
N ILE A 44 -12.03 -2.69 8.03
CA ILE A 44 -10.96 -1.75 8.38
C ILE A 44 -9.62 -2.48 8.45
N LYS A 45 -9.60 -3.64 9.10
CA LYS A 45 -8.37 -4.44 9.21
C LYS A 45 -7.85 -4.87 7.84
N LYS A 46 -8.74 -5.27 6.95
CA LYS A 46 -8.35 -5.68 5.59
C LYS A 46 -7.74 -4.51 4.83
N GLN A 47 -8.34 -3.34 4.90
CA GLN A 47 -7.82 -2.15 4.24
C GLN A 47 -6.46 -1.74 4.81
N ARG A 48 -6.30 -1.80 6.12
CA ARG A 48 -5.02 -1.50 6.78
C ARG A 48 -3.92 -2.45 6.31
N LYS A 49 -4.23 -3.73 6.16
CA LYS A 49 -3.28 -4.71 5.64
C LYS A 49 -2.86 -4.38 4.22
N GLN A 50 -3.81 -3.95 3.38
CA GLN A 50 -3.49 -3.55 2.01
C GLN A 50 -2.56 -2.34 1.99
N VAL A 51 -2.83 -1.34 2.82
CA VAL A 51 -1.94 -0.18 2.95
C VAL A 51 -0.53 -0.63 3.35
N ALA A 52 -0.43 -1.52 4.33
CA ALA A 52 0.85 -2.02 4.80
C ALA A 52 1.61 -2.77 3.68
N ARG A 53 0.91 -3.59 2.91
CA ARG A 53 1.52 -4.33 1.80
C ARG A 53 2.04 -3.41 0.71
N ILE A 54 1.26 -2.39 0.35
CA ILE A 54 1.68 -1.42 -0.65
C ILE A 54 2.89 -0.64 -0.16
N ASN A 55 2.87 -0.18 1.08
CA ASN A 55 4.00 0.53 1.67
C ASN A 55 5.24 -0.35 1.72
N THR A 56 5.09 -1.62 2.03
CA THR A 56 6.22 -2.57 2.04
C THR A 56 6.85 -2.70 0.66
N GLU A 57 6.01 -2.81 -0.38
CA GLU A 57 6.52 -2.92 -1.75
C GLU A 57 7.21 -1.64 -2.19
N LEU A 58 6.63 -0.47 -1.89
CA LEU A 58 7.26 0.81 -2.20
C LEU A 58 8.60 0.95 -1.48
N ARG A 59 8.66 0.58 -0.21
CA ARG A 59 9.90 0.65 0.57
C ARG A 59 10.95 -0.28 0.01
N ALA A 60 10.56 -1.50 -0.39
CA ALA A 60 11.49 -2.44 -1.00
C ALA A 60 12.09 -1.88 -2.30
N ARG A 61 11.27 -1.19 -3.09
CA ARG A 61 11.75 -0.56 -4.33
C ARG A 61 12.72 0.58 -4.05
N GLU A 62 12.44 1.39 -3.02
CA GLU A 62 13.34 2.46 -2.60
C GLU A 62 14.70 1.90 -2.18
N ILE A 63 14.69 0.83 -1.40
CA ILE A 63 15.92 0.19 -0.94
C ILE A 63 16.71 -0.37 -2.12
N ALA A 64 16.04 -1.06 -3.03
CA ALA A 64 16.68 -1.63 -4.22
C ALA A 64 17.30 -0.54 -5.08
N ALA A 65 16.59 0.57 -5.28
CA ALA A 65 17.11 1.70 -6.05
C ALA A 65 18.32 2.34 -5.38
N ALA A 66 18.29 2.47 -4.04
CA ALA A 66 19.41 3.03 -3.29
C ALA A 66 20.64 2.11 -3.39
N GLU A 67 20.44 0.80 -3.31
CA GLU A 67 21.53 -0.16 -3.43
C GLU A 67 22.16 -0.12 -4.83
N GLU A 68 21.35 0.01 -5.87
CA GLU A 68 21.85 0.17 -7.23
C GLU A 68 22.72 1.42 -7.39
N LEU A 69 22.25 2.53 -6.81
CA LEU A 69 23.01 3.78 -6.86
C LEU A 69 24.34 3.66 -6.14
N GLU A 70 24.36 3.02 -4.98
CA GLU A 70 25.62 2.81 -4.22
C GLU A 70 26.58 1.92 -5.01
N THR A 71 26.08 0.84 -5.61
CA THR A 71 26.89 -0.05 -6.42
C THR A 71 27.49 0.69 -7.61
N THR A 72 26.69 1.52 -8.27
CA THR A 72 27.15 2.32 -9.39
C THR A 72 28.25 3.29 -8.97
N ARG A 73 28.10 3.92 -7.79
CA ARG A 73 29.13 4.83 -7.26
C ARG A 73 30.43 4.12 -6.95
N GLU A 74 30.36 2.94 -6.35
CA GLU A 74 31.53 2.15 -6.01
C GLU A 74 32.29 1.69 -7.26
N ASN A 75 31.57 1.45 -8.34
CA ASN A 75 32.14 0.97 -9.57
C ASN A 75 32.58 2.08 -10.53
N ALA A 76 32.32 3.31 -10.20
CA ALA A 76 32.64 4.46 -11.06
C ALA A 76 34.12 4.84 -11.00
#